data_909d9e8b2e8e065dc3f7515a16a256f1
#
_entry.id   909d9e8b2e8e065dc3f7515a16a256f1
#
_cell.length_a   1.000
_cell.length_b   1.000
_cell.length_c   1.000
_cell.angle_alpha   90.00
_cell.angle_beta   90.00
_cell.angle_gamma   90.00
#
_symmetry.space_group_name_H-M   'P 1'
#
loop_
_entity.id
_entity.type
_entity.pdbx_description
1 polymer ?
#
loop_
_entity_poly.entity_id
_entity_poly.type
_entity_poly.pdbx_seq_one_letter_code
_entity_poly.pdbx_strand_id
1 'polypeptide(L)'
;LKNYLDVQGDRISFEESWEILLPIMKTLAEVHEAGLLHRDIAPDNIFLCKNGEPKLLDFGSSRFAFSRGMTEFPLTIKPGYAPPEQYRDFDRQGPWTDIYQMGAVFYRAITGRIPPEAIERSVSDPLTSPLQLGLNIPEEADRSIMKALNLDPQDRFRNFFEMIKGFQC
;
A
#
# COMPACT_ATOMS: atom_id res chain seq x y z
N LEU A 1 -11.41 3.61 -5.90
CA LEU A 1 -10.65 2.66 -6.72
C LEU A 1 -11.34 1.29 -6.75
N LYS A 2 -11.84 0.79 -5.63
CA LYS A 2 -12.52 -0.53 -5.57
C LYS A 2 -13.60 -0.66 -6.65
N ASN A 3 -14.59 0.23 -6.66
CA ASN A 3 -15.67 0.20 -7.65
C ASN A 3 -15.17 0.33 -9.09
N TYR A 4 -14.08 1.08 -9.29
CA TYR A 4 -13.45 1.21 -10.60
C TYR A 4 -12.87 -0.12 -11.07
N LEU A 5 -12.14 -0.82 -10.21
CA LEU A 5 -11.59 -2.15 -10.51
C LEU A 5 -12.71 -3.15 -10.82
N ASP A 6 -13.80 -3.15 -10.03
CA ASP A 6 -14.95 -4.04 -10.23
C ASP A 6 -15.58 -3.86 -11.64
N VAL A 7 -15.62 -2.60 -12.13
CA VAL A 7 -16.14 -2.28 -13.48
C VAL A 7 -15.15 -2.65 -14.58
N GLN A 8 -13.84 -2.54 -14.35
CA GLN A 8 -12.77 -2.84 -15.32
C GLN A 8 -12.43 -4.34 -15.44
N GLY A 9 -13.19 -5.22 -14.78
CA GLY A 9 -12.92 -6.67 -14.79
C GLY A 9 -11.84 -7.09 -13.80
N ASP A 10 -11.89 -6.48 -12.63
CA ASP A 10 -11.07 -6.74 -11.45
C ASP A 10 -9.60 -6.30 -11.51
N ARG A 11 -9.11 -5.85 -12.65
CA ARG A 11 -7.72 -5.37 -12.78
C ARG A 11 -7.57 -4.29 -13.85
N ILE A 12 -6.49 -3.52 -13.72
CA ILE A 12 -6.07 -2.49 -14.68
C ILE A 12 -4.61 -2.71 -15.08
N SER A 13 -4.12 -2.01 -16.11
CA SER A 13 -2.71 -2.08 -16.48
C SER A 13 -1.80 -1.47 -15.40
N PHE A 14 -0.51 -1.78 -15.48
CA PHE A 14 0.49 -1.15 -14.60
C PHE A 14 0.53 0.36 -14.83
N GLU A 15 0.55 0.79 -16.09
CA GLU A 15 0.59 2.21 -16.48
C GLU A 15 -0.59 2.98 -15.89
N GLU A 16 -1.79 2.44 -16.01
CA GLU A 16 -2.98 3.04 -15.46
C GLU A 16 -2.96 3.07 -13.93
N SER A 17 -2.50 1.98 -13.30
CA SER A 17 -2.33 1.95 -11.84
C SER A 17 -1.30 2.97 -11.37
N TRP A 18 -0.22 3.17 -12.12
CA TRP A 18 0.80 4.18 -11.85
C TRP A 18 0.25 5.60 -11.93
N GLU A 19 -0.50 5.92 -12.98
CA GLU A 19 -1.14 7.24 -13.13
C GLU A 19 -2.09 7.58 -11.98
N ILE A 20 -2.84 6.57 -11.50
CA ILE A 20 -3.76 6.75 -10.37
C ILE A 20 -3.01 6.87 -9.03
N LEU A 21 -2.00 6.05 -8.80
CA LEU A 21 -1.39 5.94 -7.45
C LEU A 21 -0.22 6.89 -7.22
N LEU A 22 0.48 7.34 -8.27
CA LEU A 22 1.60 8.29 -8.14
C LEU A 22 1.20 9.61 -7.44
N PRO A 23 0.10 10.29 -7.77
CA PRO A 23 -0.31 11.49 -7.04
C PRO A 23 -0.58 11.23 -5.56
N ILE A 24 -1.17 10.07 -5.23
CA ILE A 24 -1.43 9.66 -3.84
C ILE A 24 -0.11 9.44 -3.09
N MET A 25 0.85 8.74 -3.70
CA MET A 25 2.17 8.53 -3.08
C MET A 25 2.91 9.86 -2.81
N LYS A 26 2.80 10.83 -3.74
CA LYS A 26 3.38 12.16 -3.52
C LYS A 26 2.73 12.89 -2.34
N THR A 27 1.40 12.87 -2.25
CA THR A 27 0.68 13.44 -1.11
C THR A 27 1.05 12.74 0.21
N LEU A 28 1.16 11.41 0.21
CA LEU A 28 1.57 10.66 1.40
C LEU A 28 3.02 10.95 1.82
N ALA A 29 3.91 11.24 0.87
CA ALA A 29 5.26 11.69 1.20
C ALA A 29 5.24 12.98 2.02
N GLU A 30 4.43 13.98 1.60
CA GLU A 30 4.26 15.24 2.34
C GLU A 30 3.60 15.02 3.71
N VAL A 31 2.59 14.13 3.79
CA VAL A 31 1.93 13.76 5.05
C VAL A 31 2.92 13.13 6.03
N HIS A 32 3.82 12.26 5.54
CA HIS A 32 4.87 11.65 6.35
C HIS A 32 5.91 12.67 6.83
N GLU A 33 6.28 13.66 6.00
CA GLU A 33 7.17 14.75 6.42
C GLU A 33 6.55 15.59 7.55
N ALA A 34 5.22 15.72 7.57
CA ALA A 34 4.49 16.35 8.68
C ALA A 34 4.36 15.45 9.93
N GLY A 35 4.94 14.24 9.92
CA GLY A 35 4.92 13.30 11.03
C GLY A 35 3.62 12.53 11.19
N LEU A 36 2.78 12.49 10.17
CA LEU A 36 1.51 11.77 10.16
C LEU A 36 1.60 10.48 9.36
N LEU A 37 0.86 9.45 9.80
CA LEU A 37 0.70 8.18 9.08
C LEU A 37 -0.78 7.98 8.76
N HIS A 38 -1.09 7.39 7.60
CA HIS A 38 -2.48 7.11 7.21
C HIS A 38 -3.04 5.84 7.85
N ARG A 39 -2.30 4.72 7.73
CA ARG A 39 -2.57 3.40 8.35
C ARG A 39 -3.80 2.64 7.83
N ASP A 40 -4.52 3.19 6.88
CA ASP A 40 -5.71 2.55 6.28
C ASP A 40 -5.76 2.76 4.77
N ILE A 41 -4.63 2.53 4.08
CA ILE A 41 -4.56 2.62 2.63
C ILE A 41 -5.05 1.31 2.01
N ALA A 42 -6.16 1.40 1.29
CA ALA A 42 -6.76 0.28 0.57
C ALA A 42 -7.63 0.82 -0.58
N PRO A 43 -8.01 -0.02 -1.57
CA PRO A 43 -8.77 0.46 -2.72
C PRO A 43 -10.11 1.12 -2.41
N ASP A 44 -10.75 0.77 -1.30
CA ASP A 44 -12.02 1.37 -0.85
C ASP A 44 -11.85 2.79 -0.28
N ASN A 45 -10.64 3.15 0.18
CA ASN A 45 -10.30 4.50 0.65
C ASN A 45 -9.70 5.39 -0.46
N ILE A 46 -9.52 4.87 -1.67
CA ILE A 46 -9.07 5.65 -2.82
C ILE A 46 -10.26 5.97 -3.70
N PHE A 47 -10.60 7.25 -3.77
CA PHE A 47 -11.69 7.78 -4.56
C PHE A 47 -11.18 8.37 -5.88
N LEU A 48 -11.81 8.01 -6.99
CA LEU A 48 -11.54 8.62 -8.30
C LEU A 48 -12.62 9.66 -8.58
N CYS A 49 -12.20 10.92 -8.65
CA CYS A 49 -13.08 12.04 -8.96
C CYS A 49 -13.54 11.98 -10.43
N LYS A 50 -14.63 12.69 -10.76
CA LYS A 50 -15.15 12.76 -12.15
C LYS A 50 -14.14 13.32 -13.15
N ASN A 51 -13.20 14.16 -12.69
CA ASN A 51 -12.11 14.71 -13.49
C ASN A 51 -10.89 13.76 -13.61
N GLY A 52 -10.99 12.54 -13.07
CA GLY A 52 -9.91 11.55 -13.07
C GLY A 52 -8.90 11.69 -11.94
N GLU A 53 -8.97 12.75 -11.12
CA GLU A 53 -8.06 12.91 -9.99
C GLU A 53 -8.32 11.89 -8.88
N PRO A 54 -7.30 11.15 -8.43
CA PRO A 54 -7.43 10.27 -7.28
C PRO A 54 -7.34 11.07 -5.97
N LYS A 55 -8.15 10.67 -4.99
CA LYS A 55 -8.10 11.21 -3.62
C LYS A 55 -8.10 10.09 -2.62
N LEU A 56 -7.21 10.19 -1.65
CA LEU A 56 -7.20 9.29 -0.51
C LEU A 56 -8.13 9.86 0.56
N LEU A 57 -9.10 9.06 0.98
CA LEU A 57 -10.10 9.41 1.97
C LEU A 57 -9.75 8.78 3.33
N ASP A 58 -10.42 9.31 4.35
CA ASP A 58 -10.45 8.75 5.70
C ASP A 58 -9.10 8.72 6.42
N PHE A 59 -8.63 9.92 6.78
CA PHE A 59 -7.53 10.10 7.73
C PHE A 59 -7.97 9.87 9.20
N GLY A 60 -9.15 9.29 9.45
CA GLY A 60 -9.66 9.00 10.79
C GLY A 60 -8.78 8.05 11.60
N SER A 61 -8.03 7.19 10.92
CA SER A 61 -7.00 6.31 11.52
C SER A 61 -5.62 6.97 11.64
N SER A 62 -5.47 8.21 11.13
CA SER A 62 -4.19 8.92 11.12
C SER A 62 -3.77 9.27 12.54
N ARG A 63 -2.51 9.04 12.86
CA ARG A 63 -1.89 9.42 14.13
C ARG A 63 -0.54 10.06 13.90
N PHE A 64 -0.18 10.98 14.79
CA PHE A 64 1.20 11.43 14.87
C PHE A 64 2.11 10.23 15.15
N ALA A 65 3.15 10.07 14.34
CA ALA A 65 4.13 8.99 14.46
C ALA A 65 4.82 8.95 15.85
N PHE A 66 4.71 10.04 16.61
CA PHE A 66 5.36 10.24 17.91
C PHE A 66 4.43 10.24 19.12
N SER A 67 3.14 9.95 18.97
CA SER A 67 2.19 9.94 20.11
C SER A 67 2.36 8.67 20.94
N ARG A 68 3.32 8.66 21.83
CA ARG A 68 3.39 7.68 22.92
C ARG A 68 2.27 7.97 23.91
N GLY A 69 1.33 7.06 24.09
CA GLY A 69 0.45 7.03 25.26
C GLY A 69 -1.00 7.46 25.10
N MET A 70 -1.59 7.42 23.90
CA MET A 70 -3.05 7.61 23.75
C MET A 70 -3.77 6.29 23.50
N THR A 71 -4.76 6.06 24.35
CA THR A 71 -5.71 4.94 24.38
C THR A 71 -6.33 4.63 23.02
N GLU A 72 -6.39 3.34 22.77
CA GLU A 72 -7.11 2.55 21.79
C GLU A 72 -8.26 3.23 21.04
N PHE A 73 -7.99 3.55 19.74
CA PHE A 73 -9.06 3.52 18.75
C PHE A 73 -9.00 2.16 18.04
N PRO A 74 -10.14 1.52 17.72
CA PRO A 74 -10.14 0.25 17.04
C PRO A 74 -9.43 0.43 15.69
N LEU A 75 -8.25 -0.17 15.55
CA LEU A 75 -7.59 -0.29 14.27
C LEU A 75 -8.44 -1.19 13.39
N THR A 76 -8.95 -0.64 12.33
CA THR A 76 -9.58 -1.44 11.28
C THR A 76 -8.47 -2.13 10.51
N ILE A 77 -8.16 -3.37 10.88
CA ILE A 77 -7.24 -4.21 10.12
C ILE A 77 -7.96 -4.67 8.86
N LYS A 78 -7.37 -4.38 7.69
CA LYS A 78 -7.87 -4.86 6.40
C LYS A 78 -7.03 -6.05 5.94
N PRO A 79 -7.60 -7.27 5.93
CA PRO A 79 -6.89 -8.47 5.50
C PRO A 79 -6.26 -8.29 4.12
N GLY A 80 -5.00 -8.72 3.98
CA GLY A 80 -4.23 -8.59 2.75
C GLY A 80 -3.57 -7.23 2.53
N TYR A 81 -4.06 -6.15 3.17
CA TYR A 81 -3.48 -4.80 3.08
C TYR A 81 -2.67 -4.42 4.32
N ALA A 82 -3.02 -4.96 5.47
CA ALA A 82 -2.34 -4.67 6.73
C ALA A 82 -1.01 -5.44 6.86
N PRO A 83 0.12 -4.74 7.13
CA PRO A 83 1.40 -5.38 7.40
C PRO A 83 1.45 -6.02 8.80
N PRO A 84 2.45 -6.90 9.08
CA PRO A 84 2.55 -7.63 10.35
C PRO A 84 2.54 -6.73 11.58
N GLU A 85 3.19 -5.57 11.53
CA GLU A 85 3.28 -4.64 12.66
C GLU A 85 1.93 -4.03 13.05
N GLN A 86 0.94 -4.01 12.16
CA GLN A 86 -0.42 -3.57 12.52
C GLN A 86 -1.18 -4.63 13.34
N TYR A 87 -0.79 -5.89 13.26
CA TYR A 87 -1.43 -6.96 14.03
C TYR A 87 -0.83 -7.16 15.42
N ARG A 88 0.47 -6.87 15.60
CA ARG A 88 1.23 -7.34 16.76
C ARG A 88 2.01 -6.27 17.50
N ASP A 89 2.38 -5.18 16.86
CA ASP A 89 3.38 -4.27 17.42
C ASP A 89 3.18 -2.82 16.95
N PHE A 90 2.34 -2.11 17.68
CA PHE A 90 2.00 -0.72 17.36
C PHE A 90 3.19 0.23 17.41
N ASP A 91 4.20 -0.05 18.23
CA ASP A 91 5.38 0.78 18.39
C ASP A 91 6.34 0.67 17.20
N ARG A 92 6.16 -0.36 16.37
CA ARG A 92 6.95 -0.57 15.15
C ARG A 92 6.34 0.02 13.88
N GLN A 93 5.21 0.69 13.98
CA GLN A 93 4.57 1.34 12.83
C GLN A 93 5.32 2.62 12.44
N GLY A 94 5.41 2.88 11.16
CA GLY A 94 6.09 4.03 10.57
C GLY A 94 5.69 4.24 9.11
N PRO A 95 6.40 5.11 8.37
CA PRO A 95 6.17 5.32 6.94
C PRO A 95 6.12 4.02 6.12
N TRP A 96 6.93 3.05 6.50
CA TRP A 96 6.96 1.70 5.90
C TRP A 96 5.66 0.91 6.06
N THR A 97 4.81 1.25 7.03
CA THR A 97 3.47 0.66 7.20
C THR A 97 2.55 1.06 6.03
N ASP A 98 2.49 2.35 5.73
CA ASP A 98 1.73 2.87 4.59
C ASP A 98 2.31 2.41 3.25
N ILE A 99 3.63 2.22 3.17
CA ILE A 99 4.32 1.68 1.99
C ILE A 99 3.90 0.24 1.71
N TYR A 100 3.80 -0.62 2.72
CA TYR A 100 3.26 -1.97 2.55
C TYR A 100 1.84 -1.94 2.00
N GLN A 101 0.98 -1.11 2.59
CA GLN A 101 -0.39 -0.96 2.16
C GLN A 101 -0.50 -0.47 0.70
N MET A 102 0.34 0.49 0.31
CA MET A 102 0.40 0.96 -1.08
C MET A 102 0.89 -0.14 -2.03
N GLY A 103 1.89 -0.93 -1.64
CA GLY A 103 2.32 -2.12 -2.38
C GLY A 103 1.18 -3.11 -2.59
N ALA A 104 0.37 -3.35 -1.55
CA ALA A 104 -0.80 -4.21 -1.63
C ALA A 104 -1.88 -3.66 -2.57
N VAL A 105 -2.07 -2.34 -2.59
CA VAL A 105 -2.99 -1.67 -3.54
C VAL A 105 -2.51 -1.84 -4.97
N PHE A 106 -1.21 -1.62 -5.26
CA PHE A 106 -0.63 -1.90 -6.58
C PHE A 106 -0.82 -3.35 -7.00
N TYR A 107 -0.44 -4.27 -6.11
CA TYR A 107 -0.60 -5.70 -6.37
C TYR A 107 -2.05 -6.06 -6.71
N ARG A 108 -3.01 -5.59 -5.90
CA ARG A 108 -4.45 -5.83 -6.15
C ARG A 108 -4.90 -5.22 -7.48
N ALA A 109 -4.49 -4.00 -7.77
CA ALA A 109 -4.92 -3.27 -8.97
C ALA A 109 -4.49 -3.98 -10.26
N ILE A 110 -3.24 -4.48 -10.33
CA ILE A 110 -2.69 -5.07 -11.54
C ILE A 110 -2.92 -6.57 -11.67
N THR A 111 -2.98 -7.30 -10.55
CA THR A 111 -3.17 -8.77 -10.57
C THR A 111 -4.62 -9.20 -10.49
N GLY A 112 -5.52 -8.34 -10.00
CA GLY A 112 -6.89 -8.69 -9.63
C GLY A 112 -6.98 -9.50 -8.33
N ARG A 113 -5.86 -9.74 -7.64
CA ARG A 113 -5.78 -10.56 -6.43
C ARG A 113 -5.40 -9.73 -5.22
N ILE A 114 -6.05 -9.95 -4.10
CA ILE A 114 -5.60 -9.42 -2.81
C ILE A 114 -4.39 -10.23 -2.35
N PRO A 115 -3.29 -9.60 -1.89
CA PRO A 115 -2.18 -10.35 -1.30
C PRO A 115 -2.67 -11.24 -0.14
N PRO A 116 -2.06 -12.41 0.08
CA PRO A 116 -2.34 -13.19 1.28
C PRO A 116 -2.06 -12.39 2.55
N GLU A 117 -2.79 -12.67 3.63
CA GLU A 117 -2.63 -11.94 4.89
C GLU A 117 -1.20 -12.05 5.44
N ALA A 118 -0.68 -10.94 5.97
CA ALA A 118 0.69 -10.88 6.47
C ALA A 118 0.97 -11.91 7.58
N ILE A 119 -0.04 -12.25 8.39
CA ILE A 119 0.07 -13.29 9.42
C ILE A 119 0.27 -14.67 8.80
N GLU A 120 -0.48 -15.01 7.77
CA GLU A 120 -0.33 -16.28 7.04
C GLU A 120 1.03 -16.35 6.35
N ARG A 121 1.44 -15.27 5.69
CA ARG A 121 2.74 -15.15 5.04
C ARG A 121 3.91 -15.32 6.01
N SER A 122 3.76 -14.96 7.28
CA SER A 122 4.79 -15.13 8.32
C SER A 122 5.07 -16.61 8.65
N VAL A 123 4.15 -17.50 8.36
CA VAL A 123 4.29 -18.94 8.56
C VAL A 123 4.83 -19.62 7.30
N SER A 124 4.21 -19.32 6.18
CA SER A 124 4.61 -19.81 4.86
C SER A 124 4.16 -18.79 3.83
N ASP A 125 5.08 -18.19 3.09
CA ASP A 125 4.76 -17.09 2.18
C ASP A 125 4.39 -17.60 0.78
N PRO A 126 3.09 -17.62 0.42
CA PRO A 126 2.62 -18.01 -0.90
C PRO A 126 2.58 -16.85 -1.89
N LEU A 127 3.06 -15.66 -1.50
CA LEU A 127 3.00 -14.47 -2.37
C LEU A 127 3.81 -14.70 -3.64
N THR A 128 3.16 -14.62 -4.77
CA THR A 128 3.75 -14.78 -6.10
C THR A 128 3.87 -13.41 -6.74
N SER A 129 5.03 -13.09 -7.32
CA SER A 129 5.21 -11.77 -7.95
C SER A 129 4.34 -11.61 -9.21
N PRO A 130 3.98 -10.37 -9.59
CA PRO A 130 3.21 -10.10 -10.81
C PRO A 130 3.83 -10.72 -12.06
N LEU A 131 5.15 -10.65 -12.23
CA LEU A 131 5.84 -11.29 -13.36
C LEU A 131 5.70 -12.82 -13.33
N GLN A 132 5.81 -13.45 -12.16
CA GLN A 132 5.60 -14.89 -11.99
C GLN A 132 4.14 -15.31 -12.27
N LEU A 133 3.19 -14.40 -12.08
CA LEU A 133 1.79 -14.58 -12.47
C LEU A 133 1.56 -14.40 -13.98
N GLY A 134 2.61 -14.09 -14.76
CA GLY A 134 2.54 -13.92 -16.20
C GLY A 134 2.08 -12.54 -16.65
N LEU A 135 2.10 -11.53 -15.77
CA LEU A 135 1.78 -10.16 -16.17
C LEU A 135 2.95 -9.55 -16.93
N ASN A 136 2.62 -8.78 -17.98
CA ASN A 136 3.61 -8.00 -18.72
C ASN A 136 3.75 -6.61 -18.10
N ILE A 137 4.69 -6.48 -17.17
CA ILE A 137 5.03 -5.23 -16.48
C ILE A 137 6.56 -5.06 -16.46
N PRO A 138 7.08 -3.83 -16.25
CA PRO A 138 8.52 -3.60 -16.06
C PRO A 138 9.06 -4.41 -14.87
N GLU A 139 10.28 -4.94 -14.99
CA GLU A 139 10.93 -5.66 -13.89
C GLU A 139 11.11 -4.78 -12.65
N GLU A 140 11.38 -3.49 -12.85
CA GLU A 140 11.49 -2.50 -11.77
C GLU A 140 10.19 -2.36 -10.99
N ALA A 141 9.05 -2.41 -11.69
CA ALA A 141 7.73 -2.36 -11.07
C ALA A 141 7.48 -3.62 -10.23
N ASP A 142 7.78 -4.81 -10.78
CA ASP A 142 7.66 -6.07 -10.05
C ASP A 142 8.51 -6.05 -8.77
N ARG A 143 9.80 -5.71 -8.91
CA ARG A 143 10.73 -5.60 -7.76
C ARG A 143 10.25 -4.60 -6.71
N SER A 144 9.73 -3.45 -7.14
CA SER A 144 9.27 -2.41 -6.23
C SER A 144 8.02 -2.81 -5.48
N ILE A 145 7.06 -3.44 -6.15
CA ILE A 145 5.85 -3.99 -5.50
C ILE A 145 6.26 -5.05 -4.48
N MET A 146 7.11 -6.00 -4.88
CA MET A 146 7.54 -7.09 -3.99
C MET A 146 8.38 -6.56 -2.81
N LYS A 147 9.23 -5.55 -3.03
CA LYS A 147 9.98 -4.88 -1.97
C LYS A 147 9.05 -4.19 -0.97
N ALA A 148 8.04 -3.47 -1.44
CA ALA A 148 7.05 -2.85 -0.56
C ALA A 148 6.28 -3.87 0.28
N LEU A 149 6.05 -5.06 -0.27
CA LEU A 149 5.34 -6.16 0.39
C LEU A 149 6.21 -7.06 1.27
N ASN A 150 7.49 -6.72 1.52
CA ASN A 150 8.30 -7.46 2.49
C ASN A 150 7.64 -7.47 3.88
N LEU A 151 7.74 -8.60 4.56
CA LEU A 151 7.17 -8.75 5.91
C LEU A 151 7.98 -7.97 6.94
N ASP A 152 9.32 -7.93 6.81
CA ASP A 152 10.16 -7.09 7.67
C ASP A 152 10.13 -5.64 7.17
N PRO A 153 9.76 -4.67 8.04
CA PRO A 153 9.80 -3.25 7.69
C PRO A 153 11.18 -2.75 7.24
N GLN A 154 12.26 -3.36 7.72
CA GLN A 154 13.63 -2.96 7.37
C GLN A 154 13.99 -3.26 5.91
N ASP A 155 13.34 -4.24 5.30
CA ASP A 155 13.56 -4.63 3.90
C ASP A 155 12.67 -3.85 2.92
N ARG A 156 11.78 -2.99 3.42
CA ARG A 156 10.92 -2.11 2.62
C ARG A 156 11.64 -0.81 2.24
N PHE A 157 10.97 0.03 1.47
CA PHE A 157 11.36 1.44 1.30
C PHE A 157 11.17 2.20 2.62
N ARG A 158 12.00 3.21 2.86
CA ARG A 158 11.92 4.03 4.07
C ARG A 158 10.87 5.13 3.98
N ASN A 159 10.62 5.61 2.75
CA ASN A 159 9.68 6.68 2.46
C ASN A 159 9.13 6.53 1.04
N PHE A 160 8.08 7.30 0.72
CA PHE A 160 7.46 7.25 -0.60
C PHE A 160 8.35 7.79 -1.72
N PHE A 161 9.30 8.70 -1.46
CA PHE A 161 10.24 9.16 -2.49
C PHE A 161 11.13 8.02 -2.96
N GLU A 162 11.64 7.19 -2.03
CA GLU A 162 12.41 5.98 -2.39
C GLU A 162 11.55 4.99 -3.18
N MET A 163 10.30 4.78 -2.77
CA MET A 163 9.38 3.89 -3.48
C MET A 163 9.11 4.37 -4.91
N ILE A 164 8.77 5.65 -5.09
CA ILE A 164 8.53 6.26 -6.41
C ILE A 164 9.78 6.09 -7.31
N LYS A 165 10.96 6.36 -6.76
CA LYS A 165 12.23 6.18 -7.48
C LYS A 165 12.46 4.73 -7.89
N GLY A 166 12.13 3.78 -7.02
CA GLY A 166 12.25 2.35 -7.30
C GLY A 166 11.44 1.88 -8.50
N PHE A 167 10.29 2.49 -8.77
CA PHE A 167 9.45 2.20 -9.93
C PHE A 167 9.99 2.80 -11.25
N GLN A 168 10.90 3.75 -11.18
CA GLN A 168 11.42 4.53 -12.32
C GLN A 168 12.85 4.12 -12.73
N CYS A 169 13.48 3.21 -11.99
CA CYS A 169 14.90 2.84 -12.21
C CYS A 169 15.06 1.61 -13.08
#